data_400b549b9acdf8940a1b6c2118506e7e
#
_entry.id   400b549b9acdf8940a1b6c2118506e7e
#
_cell.length_a   1.000
_cell.length_b   1.000
_cell.length_c   1.000
_cell.angle_alpha   90.00
_cell.angle_beta   90.00
_cell.angle_gamma   90.00
#
_symmetry.space_group_name_H-M   'P 1'
#
loop_
_entity.id
_entity.type
_entity.pdbx_description
1 polymer ?
#
loop_
_entity_poly.entity_id
_entity_poly.type
_entity_poly.pdbx_seq_one_letter_code
_entity_poly.pdbx_strand_id
1 'polypeptide(L)'
;ELGRDKDGGLVLERCAIEPLERGWITDGNIEKFDEVADALRRLVKKSGTRTKNVALALPPTAVITKKITLPGGMTEQELEVQVESEANQYIPFSLDEVSLDFCVVGPSKNAPGDVEVLIAASRREKVQDRQGLAEAAGLKPVVVDIESHASRLAAGRLTEALPNKGQDALVALFEVGALTTSMQVIRNDE
;
A
#
# COMPACT_ATOMS: atom_id res chain seq x y z
N GLU A 1 -4.65 0.52 -16.08
CA GLU A 1 -5.79 1.44 -15.94
C GLU A 1 -7.06 0.63 -15.76
N LEU A 2 -7.82 0.97 -14.73
CA LEU A 2 -9.08 0.34 -14.41
C LEU A 2 -10.20 1.36 -14.61
N GLY A 3 -11.29 0.91 -15.22
CA GLY A 3 -12.54 1.63 -15.34
C GLY A 3 -13.67 0.98 -14.54
N ARG A 4 -14.84 1.57 -14.62
CA ARG A 4 -16.07 0.96 -14.10
C ARG A 4 -17.05 0.76 -15.26
N ASP A 5 -17.69 -0.40 -15.28
CA ASP A 5 -18.79 -0.66 -16.19
C ASP A 5 -20.10 0.03 -15.73
N LYS A 6 -21.18 -0.18 -16.48
CA LYS A 6 -22.49 0.42 -16.19
C LYS A 6 -23.09 -0.06 -14.86
N ASP A 7 -22.68 -1.22 -14.40
CA ASP A 7 -23.17 -1.86 -13.18
C ASP A 7 -22.22 -1.59 -11.98
N GLY A 8 -21.18 -0.75 -12.20
CA GLY A 8 -20.19 -0.39 -11.18
C GLY A 8 -19.06 -1.39 -11.00
N GLY A 9 -19.05 -2.46 -11.80
CA GLY A 9 -17.98 -3.46 -11.82
C GLY A 9 -16.65 -2.89 -12.30
N LEU A 10 -15.51 -3.42 -11.79
CA LEU A 10 -14.21 -3.02 -12.29
C LEU A 10 -13.89 -3.71 -13.61
N VAL A 11 -13.41 -2.91 -14.57
CA VAL A 11 -12.97 -3.37 -15.89
C VAL A 11 -11.51 -2.98 -16.10
N LEU A 12 -10.72 -3.94 -16.58
CA LEU A 12 -9.36 -3.66 -17.04
C LEU A 12 -9.43 -2.99 -18.41
N GLU A 13 -9.15 -1.70 -18.47
CA GLU A 13 -9.14 -0.94 -19.72
C GLU A 13 -7.79 -0.99 -20.44
N ARG A 14 -6.69 -0.91 -19.67
CA ARG A 14 -5.33 -0.88 -20.23
C ARG A 14 -4.36 -1.62 -19.32
N CYS A 15 -3.45 -2.36 -19.96
CA CYS A 15 -2.36 -3.07 -19.31
C CYS A 15 -1.11 -2.98 -20.17
N ALA A 16 0.04 -2.77 -19.55
CA ALA A 16 1.33 -2.82 -20.23
C ALA A 16 2.40 -3.33 -19.28
N ILE A 17 3.43 -3.93 -19.86
CA ILE A 17 4.60 -4.44 -19.15
C ILE A 17 5.85 -3.86 -19.80
N GLU A 18 6.77 -3.41 -18.98
CA GLU A 18 8.10 -2.96 -19.37
C GLU A 18 9.13 -3.67 -18.49
N PRO A 19 10.06 -4.43 -19.08
CA PRO A 19 11.09 -5.10 -18.29
C PRO A 19 12.08 -4.11 -17.72
N LEU A 20 12.55 -4.39 -16.50
CA LEU A 20 13.66 -3.68 -15.85
C LEU A 20 14.89 -4.58 -15.87
N GLU A 21 16.06 -3.98 -16.01
CA GLU A 21 17.31 -4.72 -15.94
C GLU A 21 17.68 -5.05 -14.49
N ARG A 22 18.47 -6.10 -14.31
CA ARG A 22 18.96 -6.49 -12.98
C ARG A 22 19.79 -5.37 -12.36
N GLY A 23 19.58 -5.13 -11.08
CA GLY A 23 20.31 -4.11 -10.32
C GLY A 23 19.75 -2.69 -10.47
N TRP A 24 18.68 -2.48 -11.25
CA TRP A 24 17.99 -1.19 -11.24
C TRP A 24 17.12 -1.00 -9.99
N ILE A 25 16.56 -2.11 -9.52
CA ILE A 25 15.85 -2.18 -8.24
C ILE A 25 16.39 -3.40 -7.49
N THR A 26 16.78 -3.20 -6.21
CA THR A 26 17.29 -4.26 -5.34
C THR A 26 16.56 -4.17 -3.99
N ASP A 27 15.94 -5.25 -3.57
CA ASP A 27 15.18 -5.34 -2.31
C ASP A 27 14.16 -4.19 -2.12
N GLY A 28 13.52 -3.79 -3.23
CA GLY A 28 12.57 -2.68 -3.25
C GLY A 28 13.18 -1.28 -3.27
N ASN A 29 14.51 -1.14 -3.21
CA ASN A 29 15.21 0.13 -3.35
C ASN A 29 15.49 0.44 -4.82
N ILE A 30 15.33 1.70 -5.19
CA ILE A 30 15.62 2.19 -6.53
C ILE A 30 17.10 2.56 -6.59
N GLU A 31 17.91 1.74 -7.28
CA GLU A 31 19.36 1.93 -7.39
C GLU A 31 19.71 2.81 -8.60
N LYS A 32 18.85 2.77 -9.63
CA LYS A 32 19.06 3.45 -10.91
C LYS A 32 17.82 4.28 -11.25
N PHE A 33 17.74 5.47 -10.65
CA PHE A 33 16.54 6.31 -10.73
C PHE A 33 16.20 6.70 -12.19
N ASP A 34 17.19 7.19 -12.93
CA ASP A 34 16.96 7.69 -14.30
C ASP A 34 16.54 6.57 -15.25
N GLU A 35 17.18 5.40 -15.15
CA GLU A 35 16.88 4.24 -15.98
C GLU A 35 15.46 3.70 -15.69
N VAL A 36 15.07 3.66 -14.41
CA VAL A 36 13.73 3.25 -14.01
C VAL A 36 12.68 4.30 -14.44
N ALA A 37 12.99 5.59 -14.33
CA ALA A 37 12.12 6.66 -14.80
C ALA A 37 11.90 6.58 -16.32
N ASP A 38 12.95 6.29 -17.09
CA ASP A 38 12.86 6.10 -18.54
C ASP A 38 12.03 4.86 -18.91
N ALA A 39 12.21 3.76 -18.18
CA ALA A 39 11.38 2.57 -18.35
C ALA A 39 9.90 2.87 -18.05
N LEU A 40 9.64 3.64 -16.99
CA LEU A 40 8.28 4.05 -16.66
C LEU A 40 7.66 4.97 -17.72
N ARG A 41 8.43 5.89 -18.30
CA ARG A 41 7.97 6.69 -19.46
C ARG A 41 7.59 5.83 -20.66
N ARG A 42 8.43 4.82 -20.98
CA ARG A 42 8.12 3.87 -22.05
C ARG A 42 6.87 3.06 -21.74
N LEU A 43 6.71 2.59 -20.48
CA LEU A 43 5.53 1.87 -20.02
C LEU A 43 4.24 2.70 -20.18
N VAL A 44 4.25 3.96 -19.74
CA VAL A 44 3.11 4.88 -19.86
C VAL A 44 2.76 5.09 -21.34
N LYS A 45 3.74 5.33 -22.19
CA LYS A 45 3.54 5.47 -23.63
C LYS A 45 2.96 4.20 -24.26
N LYS A 46 3.49 3.03 -23.90
CA LYS A 46 3.07 1.71 -24.40
C LYS A 46 1.65 1.37 -23.99
N SER A 47 1.24 1.75 -22.77
CA SER A 47 -0.13 1.53 -22.28
C SER A 47 -1.17 2.35 -23.03
N GLY A 48 -0.77 3.47 -23.61
CA GLY A 48 -1.69 4.41 -24.27
C GLY A 48 -2.69 5.08 -23.33
N THR A 49 -2.40 5.07 -22.01
CA THR A 49 -3.27 5.73 -21.03
C THR A 49 -3.29 7.24 -21.21
N ARG A 50 -4.43 7.84 -20.96
CA ARG A 50 -4.62 9.29 -20.88
C ARG A 50 -4.75 9.76 -19.43
N THR A 51 -4.95 8.83 -18.50
CA THR A 51 -5.06 9.11 -17.06
C THR A 51 -3.70 9.53 -16.54
N LYS A 52 -3.70 10.61 -15.77
CA LYS A 52 -2.49 11.12 -15.13
C LYS A 52 -2.39 10.74 -13.67
N ASN A 53 -3.53 10.59 -13.00
CA ASN A 53 -3.55 10.17 -11.60
C ASN A 53 -3.11 8.71 -11.47
N VAL A 54 -2.22 8.45 -10.53
CA VAL A 54 -1.69 7.11 -10.28
C VAL A 54 -1.69 6.81 -8.78
N ALA A 55 -2.02 5.58 -8.44
CA ALA A 55 -1.75 5.01 -7.13
C ALA A 55 -0.42 4.26 -7.20
N LEU A 56 0.41 4.46 -6.20
CA LEU A 56 1.70 3.81 -6.01
C LEU A 56 1.62 2.91 -4.79
N ALA A 57 2.58 2.00 -4.65
CA ALA A 57 2.71 1.18 -3.47
C ALA A 57 4.18 1.05 -3.05
N LEU A 58 4.39 0.94 -1.74
CA LEU A 58 5.68 0.65 -1.12
C LEU A 58 5.77 -0.85 -0.82
N PRO A 59 6.94 -1.47 -0.99
CA PRO A 59 7.14 -2.85 -0.56
C PRO A 59 7.01 -2.95 0.96
N PRO A 60 6.49 -4.08 1.49
CA PRO A 60 6.30 -4.27 2.94
C PRO A 60 7.59 -4.08 3.75
N THR A 61 8.75 -4.36 3.14
CA THR A 61 10.07 -4.18 3.75
C THR A 61 10.45 -2.72 4.00
N ALA A 62 9.80 -1.77 3.32
CA ALA A 62 10.01 -0.34 3.48
C ALA A 62 9.03 0.32 4.46
N VAL A 63 8.08 -0.44 5.01
CA VAL A 63 7.01 0.09 5.86
C VAL A 63 6.97 -0.63 7.20
N ILE A 64 6.88 0.13 8.26
CA ILE A 64 6.61 -0.37 9.62
C ILE A 64 5.11 -0.22 9.85
N THR A 65 4.43 -1.30 10.17
CA THR A 65 3.02 -1.28 10.56
C THR A 65 2.86 -1.75 12.00
N LYS A 66 1.99 -1.10 12.74
CA LYS A 66 1.69 -1.43 14.14
C LYS A 66 0.22 -1.19 14.44
N LYS A 67 -0.43 -2.19 15.05
CA LYS A 67 -1.74 -1.98 15.68
C LYS A 67 -1.53 -1.51 17.12
N ILE A 68 -2.23 -0.48 17.51
CA ILE A 68 -2.30 0.04 18.89
C ILE A 68 -3.75 0.15 19.32
N THR A 69 -3.98 0.24 20.62
CA THR A 69 -5.30 0.47 21.19
C THR A 69 -5.32 1.86 21.82
N LEU A 70 -6.29 2.68 21.43
CA LEU A 70 -6.48 4.03 21.97
C LEU A 70 -7.90 4.20 22.49
N PRO A 71 -8.14 5.13 23.44
CA PRO A 71 -9.48 5.44 23.90
C PRO A 71 -10.42 5.81 22.75
N GLY A 72 -11.64 5.27 22.77
CA GLY A 72 -12.68 5.65 21.83
C GLY A 72 -13.22 7.06 22.06
N GLY A 73 -13.83 7.65 21.02
CA GLY A 73 -14.46 8.97 21.10
C GLY A 73 -13.50 10.16 20.95
N MET A 74 -12.23 9.91 20.67
CA MET A 74 -11.25 10.95 20.32
C MET A 74 -11.61 11.58 18.97
N THR A 75 -11.35 12.87 18.83
CA THR A 75 -11.36 13.58 17.54
C THR A 75 -10.16 13.15 16.71
N GLU A 76 -10.20 13.41 15.41
CA GLU A 76 -9.10 13.10 14.49
C GLU A 76 -7.78 13.77 14.92
N GLN A 77 -7.85 15.02 15.39
CA GLN A 77 -6.69 15.76 15.89
C GLN A 77 -6.10 15.15 17.18
N GLU A 78 -6.95 14.69 18.10
CA GLU A 78 -6.50 14.01 19.32
C GLU A 78 -5.86 12.65 19.00
N LEU A 79 -6.43 11.92 18.04
CA LEU A 79 -5.85 10.67 17.53
C LEU A 79 -4.48 10.91 16.90
N GLU A 80 -4.34 11.94 16.06
CA GLU A 80 -3.07 12.29 15.41
C GLU A 80 -1.95 12.51 16.45
N VAL A 81 -2.20 13.34 17.45
CA VAL A 81 -1.24 13.62 18.53
C VAL A 81 -0.88 12.34 19.30
N GLN A 82 -1.89 11.51 19.61
CA GLN A 82 -1.67 10.28 20.35
C GLN A 82 -0.91 9.25 19.53
N VAL A 83 -1.24 9.12 18.23
CA VAL A 83 -0.55 8.24 17.29
C VAL A 83 0.91 8.66 17.14
N GLU A 84 1.23 9.95 17.00
CA GLU A 84 2.62 10.43 16.93
C GLU A 84 3.40 10.08 18.21
N SER A 85 2.78 10.27 19.39
CA SER A 85 3.39 9.92 20.65
C SER A 85 3.70 8.43 20.77
N GLU A 86 2.74 7.57 20.38
CA GLU A 86 2.92 6.12 20.38
C GLU A 86 3.93 5.68 19.32
N ALA A 87 3.87 6.26 18.12
CA ALA A 87 4.76 5.93 17.02
C ALA A 87 6.24 6.13 17.39
N ASN A 88 6.54 7.16 18.16
CA ASN A 88 7.89 7.47 18.66
C ASN A 88 8.52 6.33 19.48
N GLN A 89 7.70 5.43 20.05
CA GLN A 89 8.20 4.30 20.84
C GLN A 89 8.60 3.10 19.97
N TYR A 90 8.06 3.00 18.75
CA TYR A 90 8.22 1.82 17.88
C TYR A 90 9.01 2.11 16.60
N ILE A 91 9.06 3.38 16.17
CA ILE A 91 9.75 3.78 14.94
C ILE A 91 11.21 4.10 15.30
N PRO A 92 12.19 3.37 14.73
CA PRO A 92 13.60 3.58 15.05
C PRO A 92 14.24 4.77 14.32
N PHE A 93 13.42 5.72 13.86
CA PHE A 93 13.82 6.93 13.11
C PHE A 93 13.16 8.15 13.72
N SER A 94 13.75 9.34 13.50
CA SER A 94 13.09 10.59 13.84
C SER A 94 11.79 10.76 13.05
N LEU A 95 10.72 11.22 13.69
CA LEU A 95 9.44 11.47 13.02
C LEU A 95 9.57 12.49 11.87
N ASP A 96 10.55 13.39 11.95
CA ASP A 96 10.86 14.35 10.87
C ASP A 96 11.33 13.68 9.57
N GLU A 97 11.89 12.47 9.68
CA GLU A 97 12.39 11.68 8.54
C GLU A 97 11.36 10.65 8.03
N VAL A 98 10.18 10.60 8.66
CA VAL A 98 9.17 9.58 8.41
C VAL A 98 7.93 10.21 7.78
N SER A 99 7.33 9.48 6.86
CA SER A 99 5.92 9.65 6.46
C SER A 99 5.10 8.70 7.32
N LEU A 100 4.22 9.25 8.13
CA LEU A 100 3.35 8.55 9.07
C LEU A 100 1.90 8.72 8.64
N ASP A 101 1.13 7.66 8.70
CA ASP A 101 -0.31 7.67 8.48
C ASP A 101 -0.98 6.65 9.40
N PHE A 102 -2.26 6.80 9.64
CA PHE A 102 -3.01 5.89 10.49
C PHE A 102 -4.47 5.76 10.06
N CYS A 103 -5.09 4.66 10.46
CA CYS A 103 -6.53 4.49 10.32
C CYS A 103 -7.12 3.78 11.53
N VAL A 104 -8.35 4.14 11.89
CA VAL A 104 -9.12 3.41 12.89
C VAL A 104 -9.68 2.14 12.25
N VAL A 105 -9.26 0.99 12.76
CA VAL A 105 -9.68 -0.33 12.26
C VAL A 105 -11.07 -0.68 12.76
N GLY A 106 -11.37 -0.36 14.02
CA GLY A 106 -12.65 -0.63 14.66
C GLY A 106 -12.58 -0.68 16.18
N PRO A 107 -13.65 -1.10 16.83
CA PRO A 107 -13.66 -1.29 18.28
C PRO A 107 -12.65 -2.34 18.73
N SER A 108 -11.97 -2.09 19.84
CA SER A 108 -11.04 -3.05 20.42
C SER A 108 -11.78 -4.29 20.94
N LYS A 109 -11.29 -5.48 20.54
CA LYS A 109 -11.84 -6.77 21.03
C LYS A 109 -11.49 -7.03 22.50
N ASN A 110 -10.43 -6.39 23.01
CA ASN A 110 -9.86 -6.67 24.33
C ASN A 110 -10.11 -5.56 25.36
N ALA A 111 -10.51 -4.38 24.93
CA ALA A 111 -10.72 -3.21 25.78
C ALA A 111 -12.04 -2.50 25.40
N PRO A 112 -13.15 -2.78 26.11
CA PRO A 112 -14.43 -2.14 25.84
C PRO A 112 -14.35 -0.61 25.97
N GLY A 113 -14.81 0.09 24.94
CA GLY A 113 -14.76 1.56 24.87
C GLY A 113 -13.55 2.12 24.13
N ASP A 114 -12.55 1.27 23.83
CA ASP A 114 -11.38 1.64 23.06
C ASP A 114 -11.50 1.23 21.59
N VAL A 115 -10.63 1.79 20.75
CA VAL A 115 -10.53 1.51 19.32
C VAL A 115 -9.15 0.96 18.96
N GLU A 116 -9.11 0.05 18.00
CA GLU A 116 -7.86 -0.37 17.37
C GLU A 116 -7.50 0.60 16.26
N VAL A 117 -6.27 1.07 16.28
CA VAL A 117 -5.70 1.98 15.29
C VAL A 117 -4.50 1.30 14.64
N LEU A 118 -4.50 1.23 13.32
CA LEU A 118 -3.36 0.77 12.54
C LEU A 118 -2.50 1.98 12.18
N ILE A 119 -1.24 1.94 12.56
CA ILE A 119 -0.22 2.91 12.20
C ILE A 119 0.62 2.32 11.07
N ALA A 120 0.92 3.14 10.07
CA ALA A 120 1.85 2.83 8.99
C ALA A 120 2.89 3.94 8.90
N ALA A 121 4.15 3.57 8.85
CA ALA A 121 5.26 4.51 8.79
C ALA A 121 6.34 4.03 7.81
N SER A 122 6.83 4.94 7.00
CA SER A 122 7.95 4.70 6.08
C SER A 122 8.92 5.86 6.11
N ARG A 123 10.18 5.62 5.79
CA ARG A 123 11.11 6.73 5.58
C ARG A 123 10.59 7.63 4.46
N ARG A 124 10.60 8.93 4.68
CA ARG A 124 10.12 9.93 3.72
C ARG A 124 10.83 9.81 2.36
N GLU A 125 12.12 9.50 2.35
CA GLU A 125 12.87 9.28 1.12
C GLU A 125 12.27 8.18 0.25
N LYS A 126 11.80 7.07 0.84
CA LYS A 126 11.20 5.95 0.08
C LYS A 126 9.88 6.33 -0.59
N VAL A 127 9.10 7.17 0.08
CA VAL A 127 7.87 7.74 -0.49
C VAL A 127 8.22 8.71 -1.63
N GLN A 128 9.17 9.62 -1.39
CA GLN A 128 9.61 10.62 -2.37
C GLN A 128 10.22 10.00 -3.62
N ASP A 129 11.03 8.94 -3.48
CA ASP A 129 11.59 8.21 -4.61
C ASP A 129 10.49 7.67 -5.54
N ARG A 130 9.44 7.07 -4.97
CA ARG A 130 8.29 6.56 -5.74
C ARG A 130 7.51 7.68 -6.40
N GLN A 131 7.25 8.76 -5.67
CA GLN A 131 6.57 9.94 -6.21
C GLN A 131 7.37 10.57 -7.34
N GLY A 132 8.68 10.78 -7.13
CA GLY A 132 9.58 11.34 -8.14
C GLY A 132 9.63 10.52 -9.44
N LEU A 133 9.64 9.19 -9.35
CA LEU A 133 9.56 8.33 -10.54
C LEU A 133 8.26 8.55 -11.33
N ALA A 134 7.13 8.61 -10.64
CA ALA A 134 5.84 8.84 -11.29
C ALA A 134 5.78 10.22 -11.94
N GLU A 135 6.25 11.25 -11.24
CA GLU A 135 6.33 12.63 -11.75
C GLU A 135 7.26 12.73 -12.96
N ALA A 136 8.42 12.07 -12.91
CA ALA A 136 9.35 11.98 -14.03
C ALA A 136 8.72 11.34 -15.28
N ALA A 137 7.76 10.44 -15.09
CA ALA A 137 7.00 9.83 -16.19
C ALA A 137 5.77 10.67 -16.62
N GLY A 138 5.55 11.84 -16.05
CA GLY A 138 4.43 12.73 -16.34
C GLY A 138 3.11 12.28 -15.72
N LEU A 139 3.19 11.50 -14.65
CA LEU A 139 2.05 11.06 -13.83
C LEU A 139 1.93 11.91 -12.57
N LYS A 140 0.75 11.91 -11.96
CA LYS A 140 0.45 12.59 -10.70
C LYS A 140 0.14 11.55 -9.64
N PRO A 141 1.04 11.29 -8.69
CA PRO A 141 0.74 10.43 -7.55
C PRO A 141 -0.39 11.02 -6.71
N VAL A 142 -1.42 10.25 -6.44
CA VAL A 142 -2.56 10.66 -5.62
C VAL A 142 -2.74 9.79 -4.40
N VAL A 143 -2.16 8.58 -4.43
CA VAL A 143 -2.14 7.63 -3.32
C VAL A 143 -0.79 6.94 -3.31
N VAL A 144 -0.22 6.73 -2.11
CA VAL A 144 0.88 5.81 -1.86
C VAL A 144 0.40 4.81 -0.81
N ASP A 145 0.23 3.58 -1.21
CA ASP A 145 -0.26 2.48 -0.37
C ASP A 145 0.89 1.52 -0.02
N ILE A 146 0.57 0.42 0.62
CA ILE A 146 1.47 -0.70 0.92
C ILE A 146 1.10 -1.88 0.03
N GLU A 147 2.05 -2.50 -0.65
CA GLU A 147 1.82 -3.61 -1.58
C GLU A 147 0.99 -4.73 -0.93
N SER A 148 1.30 -5.12 0.30
CA SER A 148 0.55 -6.15 1.02
C SER A 148 -0.91 -5.78 1.28
N HIS A 149 -1.21 -4.51 1.56
CA HIS A 149 -2.58 -4.05 1.73
C HIS A 149 -3.34 -4.03 0.40
N ALA A 150 -2.71 -3.53 -0.65
CA ALA A 150 -3.30 -3.52 -1.99
C ALA A 150 -3.60 -4.94 -2.48
N SER A 151 -2.67 -5.89 -2.28
CA SER A 151 -2.85 -7.30 -2.65
C SER A 151 -3.97 -7.97 -1.85
N ARG A 152 -4.05 -7.69 -0.54
CA ARG A 152 -5.15 -8.18 0.31
C ARG A 152 -6.51 -7.69 -0.18
N LEU A 153 -6.64 -6.39 -0.45
CA LEU A 153 -7.89 -5.81 -0.98
C LEU A 153 -8.28 -6.41 -2.34
N ALA A 154 -7.30 -6.67 -3.21
CA ALA A 154 -7.55 -7.32 -4.48
C ALA A 154 -8.00 -8.78 -4.29
N ALA A 155 -7.36 -9.52 -3.36
CA ALA A 155 -7.69 -10.90 -3.03
C ALA A 155 -9.08 -11.05 -2.39
N GLY A 156 -9.56 -10.05 -1.66
CA GLY A 156 -10.90 -10.02 -1.07
C GLY A 156 -12.00 -10.32 -2.08
N ARG A 157 -11.85 -9.89 -3.32
CA ARG A 157 -12.78 -10.19 -4.41
C ARG A 157 -12.82 -11.68 -4.79
N LEU A 158 -11.69 -12.37 -4.64
CA LEU A 158 -11.61 -13.82 -4.86
C LEU A 158 -12.20 -14.59 -3.69
N THR A 159 -12.00 -14.09 -2.47
CA THR A 159 -12.54 -14.70 -1.25
C THR A 159 -14.07 -14.60 -1.18
N GLU A 160 -14.66 -13.53 -1.73
CA GLU A 160 -16.11 -13.41 -1.86
C GLU A 160 -16.77 -14.54 -2.68
N ALA A 161 -16.01 -15.17 -3.59
CA ALA A 161 -16.46 -16.31 -4.37
C ALA A 161 -16.37 -17.65 -3.63
N LEU A 162 -15.73 -17.71 -2.46
CA LEU A 162 -15.63 -18.90 -1.64
C LEU A 162 -16.97 -19.20 -0.90
N PRO A 163 -17.20 -20.45 -0.47
CA PRO A 163 -18.34 -20.78 0.39
C PRO A 163 -18.40 -19.84 1.61
N ASN A 164 -19.61 -19.40 1.96
CA ASN A 164 -19.84 -18.43 3.04
C ASN A 164 -19.02 -17.13 2.88
N LYS A 165 -18.71 -16.72 1.62
CA LYS A 165 -17.87 -15.55 1.29
C LYS A 165 -16.51 -15.57 1.97
N GLY A 166 -15.96 -16.76 2.19
CA GLY A 166 -14.66 -16.94 2.87
C GLY A 166 -14.68 -16.65 4.36
N GLN A 167 -15.85 -16.44 4.99
CA GLN A 167 -15.96 -16.17 6.41
C GLN A 167 -15.41 -17.34 7.21
N ASP A 168 -14.52 -17.06 8.17
CA ASP A 168 -13.76 -18.03 8.97
C ASP A 168 -12.78 -18.94 8.20
N ALA A 169 -12.68 -18.78 6.87
CA ALA A 169 -11.66 -19.46 6.10
C ALA A 169 -10.27 -18.82 6.36
N LEU A 170 -9.26 -19.68 6.45
CA LEU A 170 -7.87 -19.25 6.43
C LEU A 170 -7.40 -19.27 4.97
N VAL A 171 -7.12 -18.10 4.42
CA VAL A 171 -6.69 -17.93 3.02
C VAL A 171 -5.22 -17.56 2.99
N ALA A 172 -4.40 -18.34 2.29
CA ALA A 172 -3.01 -18.01 2.02
C ALA A 172 -2.88 -17.40 0.62
N LEU A 173 -2.42 -16.17 0.54
CA LEU A 173 -2.12 -15.47 -0.69
C LEU A 173 -0.61 -15.54 -0.95
N PHE A 174 -0.23 -16.13 -2.07
CA PHE A 174 1.16 -16.17 -2.54
C PHE A 174 1.31 -15.27 -3.76
N GLU A 175 2.24 -14.33 -3.68
CA GLU A 175 2.63 -13.48 -4.80
C GLU A 175 4.03 -13.88 -5.26
N VAL A 176 4.13 -14.50 -6.43
CA VAL A 176 5.39 -14.94 -7.01
C VAL A 176 5.88 -13.87 -7.99
N GLY A 177 6.80 -13.04 -7.53
CA GLY A 177 7.43 -11.98 -8.33
C GLY A 177 8.68 -12.46 -9.06
N ALA A 178 9.35 -11.54 -9.73
CA ALA A 178 10.57 -11.83 -10.50
C ALA A 178 11.78 -12.15 -9.62
N LEU A 179 11.89 -11.53 -8.43
CA LEU A 179 13.02 -11.65 -7.52
C LEU A 179 12.60 -12.12 -6.12
N THR A 180 11.37 -11.87 -5.74
CA THR A 180 10.84 -12.15 -4.40
C THR A 180 9.53 -12.92 -4.49
N THR A 181 9.24 -13.69 -3.46
CA THR A 181 7.92 -14.28 -3.24
C THR A 181 7.42 -13.81 -1.89
N SER A 182 6.23 -13.25 -1.84
CA SER A 182 5.55 -12.89 -0.60
C SER A 182 4.43 -13.87 -0.28
N MET A 183 4.14 -14.02 1.00
CA MET A 183 3.01 -14.80 1.49
C MET A 183 2.26 -13.99 2.55
N GLN A 184 0.96 -13.95 2.40
CA GLN A 184 0.05 -13.37 3.39
C GLN A 184 -0.97 -14.42 3.80
N VAL A 185 -1.32 -14.43 5.07
CA VAL A 185 -2.39 -15.27 5.61
C VAL A 185 -3.51 -14.36 6.07
N ILE A 186 -4.67 -14.54 5.49
CA ILE A 186 -5.84 -13.68 5.67
C ILE A 186 -6.95 -14.49 6.32
N ARG A 187 -7.59 -13.91 7.32
CA ARG A 187 -8.81 -14.45 7.93
C ARG A 187 -9.78 -13.30 8.18
N ASN A 188 -11.00 -13.39 7.65
CA ASN A 188 -12.05 -12.38 7.82
C ASN A 188 -11.56 -10.95 7.44
N ASP A 189 -10.84 -10.83 6.33
CA ASP A 189 -10.27 -9.57 5.82
C ASP A 189 -9.21 -8.91 6.74
N GLU A 190 -8.67 -9.65 7.72
CA GLU A 190 -7.55 -9.24 8.57
C GLU A 190 -6.25 -9.94 8.22
#